data_12660fbb04c1564a3fe0b152bbf5c436
#
_entry.id   12660fbb04c1564a3fe0b152bbf5c436
#
_cell.length_a   1.000
_cell.length_b   1.000
_cell.length_c   1.000
_cell.angle_alpha   90.00
_cell.angle_beta   90.00
_cell.angle_gamma   90.00
#
_symmetry.space_group_name_H-M   'P 1'
#
loop_
_entity.id
_entity.type
_entity.pdbx_description
1 polymer ?
#
loop_
_entity_poly.entity_id
_entity_poly.type
_entity_poly.pdbx_seq_one_letter_code
_entity_poly.pdbx_strand_id
1 'polypeptide(L)'
;MSGLRDLYQELILDHGKSPRNHRPMEDCTHQANGFNPVCGDKVNLYLSCEDGRVTDVSFEGNGCAISTASASMLTQVIMGKSIEDVFELRRMVGAMLTSTPGGHDQEEIEKLGKLAAFSGVCEFPGRVKCATLAWHTLNAALKDGGKTISTE
;
A
#
# COMPACT_ATOMS: atom_id res chain seq x y z
N MET A 1 2.89 -14.53 20.49
CA MET A 1 3.10 -15.71 19.67
C MET A 1 3.94 -15.39 18.48
N SER A 2 5.06 -16.02 18.40
CA SER A 2 6.01 -15.77 17.34
C SER A 2 5.55 -16.26 15.96
N GLY A 3 4.76 -17.32 15.89
CA GLY A 3 4.40 -17.94 14.62
C GLY A 3 3.73 -17.01 13.61
N LEU A 4 2.67 -16.31 14.01
CA LEU A 4 1.96 -15.39 13.12
C LEU A 4 2.82 -14.17 12.81
N ARG A 5 3.52 -13.64 13.80
CA ARG A 5 4.41 -12.50 13.64
C ARG A 5 5.55 -12.82 12.67
N ASP A 6 6.14 -14.00 12.78
CA ASP A 6 7.21 -14.45 11.90
C ASP A 6 6.69 -14.59 10.46
N LEU A 7 5.49 -15.13 10.28
CA LEU A 7 4.87 -15.27 8.98
C LEU A 7 4.64 -13.90 8.34
N TYR A 8 4.18 -12.92 9.10
CA TYR A 8 3.98 -11.56 8.63
C TYR A 8 5.29 -10.91 8.21
N GLN A 9 6.35 -11.11 9.00
CA GLN A 9 7.67 -10.59 8.67
C GLN A 9 8.20 -11.20 7.38
N GLU A 10 8.03 -12.51 7.20
CA GLU A 10 8.45 -13.21 5.99
C GLU A 10 7.73 -12.67 4.76
N LEU A 11 6.43 -12.40 4.90
CA LEU A 11 5.62 -11.87 3.81
C LEU A 11 6.11 -10.48 3.39
N ILE A 12 6.39 -9.61 4.34
CA ILE A 12 6.92 -8.28 4.06
C ILE A 12 8.30 -8.36 3.42
N LEU A 13 9.17 -9.22 3.92
CA LEU A 13 10.51 -9.39 3.36
C LEU A 13 10.46 -9.94 1.94
N ASP A 14 9.58 -10.89 1.69
CA ASP A 14 9.41 -11.47 0.36
C ASP A 14 8.96 -10.42 -0.66
N HIS A 15 7.94 -9.65 -0.32
CA HIS A 15 7.47 -8.58 -1.21
C HIS A 15 8.49 -7.45 -1.36
N GLY A 16 9.29 -7.21 -0.33
CA GLY A 16 10.33 -6.20 -0.39
C GLY A 16 11.49 -6.59 -1.30
N LYS A 17 11.81 -7.88 -1.36
CA LYS A 17 12.88 -8.41 -2.20
C LYS A 17 12.44 -8.71 -3.62
N SER A 18 11.21 -9.18 -3.76
CA SER A 18 10.65 -9.61 -5.05
C SER A 18 9.28 -8.98 -5.23
N PRO A 19 9.22 -7.66 -5.43
CA PRO A 19 7.93 -6.98 -5.57
C PRO A 19 7.18 -7.46 -6.80
N ARG A 20 5.86 -7.56 -6.64
CA ARG A 20 4.95 -7.96 -7.72
C ARG A 20 4.49 -6.72 -8.46
N ASN A 21 4.26 -6.89 -9.76
CA ASN A 21 3.79 -5.79 -10.61
C ASN A 21 4.71 -4.56 -10.57
N HIS A 22 5.99 -4.79 -10.45
CA HIS A 22 7.01 -3.75 -10.40
C HIS A 22 7.46 -3.43 -11.82
N ARG A 23 6.69 -2.61 -12.51
CA ARG A 23 6.91 -2.25 -13.90
C ARG A 23 6.19 -0.96 -14.26
N PRO A 24 6.64 -0.22 -15.29
CA PRO A 24 5.91 0.95 -15.78
C PRO A 24 4.67 0.52 -16.57
N MET A 25 3.74 1.44 -16.74
CA MET A 25 2.53 1.22 -17.54
C MET A 25 2.29 2.47 -18.37
N GLU A 26 2.49 2.37 -19.69
CA GLU A 26 2.40 3.53 -20.58
C GLU A 26 0.97 4.02 -20.81
N ASP A 27 0.02 3.11 -20.94
CA ASP A 27 -1.36 3.43 -21.26
C ASP A 27 -2.29 3.43 -20.05
N CYS A 28 -1.78 3.84 -18.89
CA CYS A 28 -2.59 3.88 -17.69
C CYS A 28 -3.63 5.01 -17.74
N THR A 29 -4.76 4.79 -17.09
CA THR A 29 -5.81 5.81 -16.98
C THR A 29 -5.57 6.74 -15.80
N HIS A 30 -4.85 6.25 -14.79
CA HIS A 30 -4.55 7.00 -13.56
C HIS A 30 -3.11 6.78 -13.15
N GLN A 31 -2.48 7.82 -12.68
CA GLN A 31 -1.08 7.77 -12.25
C GLN A 31 -0.85 8.81 -11.17
N ALA A 32 0.00 8.49 -10.20
CA ALA A 32 0.46 9.46 -9.22
C ALA A 32 1.85 9.09 -8.72
N ASN A 33 2.56 10.08 -8.22
CA ASN A 33 3.89 9.91 -7.65
C ASN A 33 3.83 10.25 -6.17
N GLY A 34 4.41 9.41 -5.35
CA GLY A 34 4.50 9.64 -3.91
C GLY A 34 5.93 9.70 -3.44
N PHE A 35 6.17 10.47 -2.41
CA PHE A 35 7.50 10.68 -1.89
C PHE A 35 7.47 10.80 -0.37
N ASN A 36 8.37 10.09 0.29
CA ASN A 36 8.59 10.20 1.74
C ASN A 36 10.00 10.76 1.96
N PRO A 37 10.14 12.05 2.22
CA PRO A 37 11.46 12.69 2.32
C PRO A 37 12.27 12.22 3.53
N VAL A 38 11.62 11.72 4.57
CA VAL A 38 12.32 11.26 5.78
C VAL A 38 13.19 10.04 5.47
N CYS A 39 12.66 9.09 4.70
CA CYS A 39 13.36 7.86 4.36
C CYS A 39 13.85 7.81 2.91
N GLY A 40 13.49 8.80 2.09
CA GLY A 40 13.84 8.81 0.69
C GLY A 40 13.06 7.84 -0.17
N ASP A 41 11.92 7.33 0.35
CA ASP A 41 11.09 6.41 -0.40
C ASP A 41 10.37 7.12 -1.54
N LYS A 42 10.28 6.48 -2.70
CA LYS A 42 9.55 6.99 -3.86
C LYS A 42 8.69 5.90 -4.45
N VAL A 43 7.46 6.25 -4.80
CA VAL A 43 6.51 5.33 -5.43
C VAL A 43 5.84 6.05 -6.59
N ASN A 44 5.94 5.48 -7.78
CA ASN A 44 5.16 5.90 -8.94
C ASN A 44 4.11 4.81 -9.14
N LEU A 45 2.84 5.15 -9.00
CA LEU A 45 1.76 4.19 -9.08
C LEU A 45 0.97 4.41 -10.37
N TYR A 46 0.72 3.32 -11.08
CA TYR A 46 0.00 3.32 -12.36
C TYR A 46 -1.23 2.43 -12.24
N LEU A 47 -2.39 2.93 -12.67
CA LEU A 47 -3.62 2.15 -12.67
C LEU A 47 -4.33 2.29 -14.00
N SER A 48 -4.98 1.21 -14.42
CA SER A 48 -5.95 1.26 -15.49
C SER A 48 -7.30 0.92 -14.89
N CYS A 49 -8.27 1.80 -15.08
CA CYS A 49 -9.63 1.62 -14.57
C CYS A 49 -10.60 1.61 -15.73
N GLU A 50 -11.58 0.73 -15.66
CA GLU A 50 -12.59 0.57 -16.70
C GLU A 50 -13.91 0.22 -16.02
N ASP A 51 -14.97 0.96 -16.38
CA ASP A 51 -16.31 0.76 -15.81
C ASP A 51 -16.35 0.76 -14.28
N GLY A 52 -15.56 1.65 -13.66
CA GLY A 52 -15.53 1.78 -12.22
C GLY A 52 -14.74 0.67 -11.49
N ARG A 53 -13.92 -0.08 -12.21
CA ARG A 53 -13.09 -1.14 -11.65
C ARG A 53 -11.64 -0.97 -12.03
N VAL A 54 -10.75 -1.42 -11.14
CA VAL A 54 -9.32 -1.46 -11.42
C VAL A 54 -9.05 -2.72 -12.25
N THR A 55 -8.61 -2.53 -13.49
CA THR A 55 -8.32 -3.64 -14.39
C THR A 55 -6.86 -4.03 -14.41
N ASP A 56 -5.96 -3.07 -14.10
CA ASP A 56 -4.53 -3.35 -13.99
C ASP A 56 -3.90 -2.33 -13.06
N VAL A 57 -2.84 -2.73 -12.39
CA VAL A 57 -2.10 -1.85 -11.48
C VAL A 57 -0.64 -2.29 -11.42
N SER A 58 0.25 -1.33 -11.45
CA SER A 58 1.70 -1.59 -11.34
C SER A 58 2.34 -0.39 -10.64
N PHE A 59 3.60 -0.54 -10.28
CA PHE A 59 4.34 0.56 -9.67
C PHE A 59 5.82 0.48 -10.01
N GLU A 60 6.47 1.62 -9.84
CA GLU A 60 7.92 1.72 -9.86
C GLU A 60 8.36 2.54 -8.66
N GLY A 61 9.61 2.47 -8.30
CA GLY A 61 10.16 3.31 -7.26
C GLY A 61 11.29 2.64 -6.51
N ASN A 62 11.79 3.35 -5.54
CA ASN A 62 12.83 2.86 -4.64
C ASN A 62 12.44 3.19 -3.21
N GLY A 63 12.88 2.41 -2.26
CA GLY A 63 12.62 2.68 -0.86
C GLY A 63 13.00 1.52 0.02
N CYS A 64 12.63 1.63 1.29
CA CYS A 64 12.88 0.55 2.23
C CYS A 64 11.97 -0.66 1.92
N ALA A 65 12.27 -1.78 2.55
CA ALA A 65 11.52 -3.01 2.36
C ALA A 65 10.03 -2.83 2.69
N ILE A 66 9.69 -2.03 3.70
CA ILE A 66 8.30 -1.79 4.10
C ILE A 66 7.55 -1.01 3.04
N SER A 67 8.16 0.05 2.50
CA SER A 67 7.56 0.85 1.43
C SER A 67 7.32 -0.01 0.17
N THR A 68 8.33 -0.75 -0.24
CA THR A 68 8.25 -1.61 -1.42
C THR A 68 7.23 -2.73 -1.23
N ALA A 69 7.23 -3.38 -0.06
CA ALA A 69 6.27 -4.44 0.24
C ALA A 69 4.83 -3.92 0.27
N SER A 70 4.61 -2.73 0.83
CA SER A 70 3.29 -2.11 0.86
C SER A 70 2.76 -1.86 -0.55
N ALA A 71 3.57 -1.28 -1.43
CA ALA A 71 3.19 -1.03 -2.82
C ALA A 71 2.94 -2.35 -3.56
N SER A 72 3.81 -3.34 -3.37
CA SER A 72 3.66 -4.65 -3.99
C SER A 72 2.34 -5.34 -3.60
N MET A 73 2.03 -5.38 -2.31
CA MET A 73 0.78 -5.98 -1.83
C MET A 73 -0.44 -5.20 -2.29
N LEU A 74 -0.35 -3.88 -2.30
CA LEU A 74 -1.41 -3.01 -2.79
C LEU A 74 -1.80 -3.42 -4.22
N THR A 75 -0.81 -3.62 -5.10
CA THR A 75 -1.10 -3.98 -6.50
C THR A 75 -1.86 -5.29 -6.61
N GLN A 76 -1.57 -6.24 -5.74
CA GLN A 76 -2.24 -7.54 -5.77
C GLN A 76 -3.66 -7.48 -5.23
N VAL A 77 -3.88 -6.71 -4.15
CA VAL A 77 -5.20 -6.71 -3.51
C VAL A 77 -6.22 -5.83 -4.18
N ILE A 78 -5.82 -4.75 -4.85
CA ILE A 78 -6.79 -3.86 -5.50
C ILE A 78 -7.16 -4.29 -6.92
N MET A 79 -6.36 -5.15 -7.53
CA MET A 79 -6.62 -5.58 -8.90
C MET A 79 -7.96 -6.30 -8.99
N GLY A 80 -8.83 -5.84 -9.88
CA GLY A 80 -10.16 -6.42 -10.08
C GLY A 80 -11.25 -5.85 -9.16
N LYS A 81 -10.90 -4.99 -8.22
CA LYS A 81 -11.88 -4.41 -7.29
C LYS A 81 -12.52 -3.15 -7.88
N SER A 82 -13.75 -2.85 -7.42
CA SER A 82 -14.39 -1.59 -7.76
C SER A 82 -13.65 -0.45 -7.07
N ILE A 83 -13.75 0.75 -7.64
CA ILE A 83 -13.11 1.93 -7.04
C ILE A 83 -13.65 2.19 -5.63
N GLU A 84 -14.94 1.94 -5.41
CA GLU A 84 -15.54 2.08 -4.07
C GLU A 84 -14.91 1.13 -3.07
N ASP A 85 -14.71 -0.13 -3.45
CA ASP A 85 -14.07 -1.12 -2.59
C ASP A 85 -12.60 -0.76 -2.32
N VAL A 86 -11.93 -0.18 -3.32
CA VAL A 86 -10.55 0.27 -3.15
C VAL A 86 -10.46 1.39 -2.10
N PHE A 87 -11.37 2.36 -2.15
CA PHE A 87 -11.41 3.43 -1.15
C PHE A 87 -11.69 2.89 0.25
N GLU A 88 -12.61 1.93 0.38
CA GLU A 88 -12.90 1.32 1.67
C GLU A 88 -11.69 0.55 2.20
N LEU A 89 -11.02 -0.20 1.33
CA LEU A 89 -9.81 -0.92 1.71
C LEU A 89 -8.71 0.05 2.17
N ARG A 90 -8.52 1.15 1.45
CA ARG A 90 -7.56 2.18 1.84
C ARG A 90 -7.88 2.74 3.23
N ARG A 91 -9.16 3.00 3.49
CA ARG A 91 -9.59 3.49 4.80
C ARG A 91 -9.22 2.50 5.91
N MET A 92 -9.48 1.21 5.67
CA MET A 92 -9.18 0.15 6.64
C MET A 92 -7.68 0.02 6.90
N VAL A 93 -6.87 0.07 5.83
CA VAL A 93 -5.41 0.00 5.96
C VAL A 93 -4.89 1.22 6.72
N GLY A 94 -5.40 2.41 6.39
CA GLY A 94 -5.01 3.63 7.08
C GLY A 94 -5.33 3.58 8.57
N ALA A 95 -6.51 3.09 8.92
CA ALA A 95 -6.91 2.94 10.33
C ALA A 95 -5.99 1.95 11.07
N MET A 96 -5.66 0.85 10.43
CA MET A 96 -4.74 -0.14 10.99
C MET A 96 -3.37 0.45 11.26
N LEU A 97 -2.81 1.16 10.29
CA LEU A 97 -1.46 1.70 10.37
C LEU A 97 -1.32 2.85 11.36
N THR A 98 -2.40 3.58 11.60
CA THR A 98 -2.38 4.74 12.49
C THR A 98 -2.97 4.46 13.87
N SER A 99 -3.41 3.23 14.14
CA SER A 99 -3.98 2.90 15.44
C SER A 99 -2.89 2.80 16.52
N THR A 100 -3.34 2.92 17.78
CA THR A 100 -2.46 2.71 18.93
C THR A 100 -2.03 1.25 18.98
N PRO A 101 -0.76 0.96 19.30
CA PRO A 101 -0.35 -0.44 19.46
C PRO A 101 -1.27 -1.20 20.40
N GLY A 102 -1.76 -2.35 19.95
CA GLY A 102 -2.73 -3.15 20.71
C GLY A 102 -4.18 -2.68 20.62
N GLY A 103 -4.44 -1.59 19.91
CA GLY A 103 -5.78 -1.03 19.78
C GLY A 103 -6.53 -1.43 18.52
N HIS A 104 -6.06 -2.46 17.82
CA HIS A 104 -6.69 -2.92 16.59
C HIS A 104 -7.99 -3.68 16.87
N ASP A 105 -8.98 -3.47 16.00
CA ASP A 105 -10.16 -4.31 15.94
C ASP A 105 -9.78 -5.59 15.19
N GLN A 106 -9.78 -6.70 15.88
CA GLN A 106 -9.35 -7.99 15.31
C GLN A 106 -10.19 -8.41 14.10
N GLU A 107 -11.49 -8.13 14.12
CA GLU A 107 -12.36 -8.46 12.99
C GLU A 107 -11.99 -7.68 11.73
N GLU A 108 -11.67 -6.40 11.87
CA GLU A 108 -11.24 -5.58 10.75
C GLU A 108 -9.88 -6.01 10.21
N ILE A 109 -8.96 -6.38 11.11
CA ILE A 109 -7.65 -6.89 10.71
C ILE A 109 -7.80 -8.17 9.88
N GLU A 110 -8.67 -9.07 10.30
CA GLU A 110 -8.89 -10.33 9.58
C GLU A 110 -9.44 -10.10 8.17
N LYS A 111 -10.25 -9.07 7.97
CA LYS A 111 -10.79 -8.72 6.65
C LYS A 111 -9.72 -8.25 5.68
N LEU A 112 -8.59 -7.79 6.18
CA LEU A 112 -7.49 -7.30 5.35
C LEU A 112 -6.66 -8.42 4.73
N GLY A 113 -6.83 -9.66 5.19
CA GLY A 113 -6.08 -10.79 4.65
C GLY A 113 -4.58 -10.58 4.81
N LYS A 114 -3.81 -10.73 3.73
CA LYS A 114 -2.34 -10.59 3.78
C LYS A 114 -1.89 -9.18 4.19
N LEU A 115 -2.72 -8.16 3.99
CA LEU A 115 -2.38 -6.79 4.43
C LEU A 115 -2.27 -6.68 5.94
N ALA A 116 -2.86 -7.64 6.68
CA ALA A 116 -2.71 -7.71 8.13
C ALA A 116 -1.24 -7.85 8.57
N ALA A 117 -0.36 -8.24 7.63
CA ALA A 117 1.07 -8.32 7.91
C ALA A 117 1.65 -6.99 8.39
N PHE A 118 1.01 -5.87 8.01
CA PHE A 118 1.46 -4.54 8.41
C PHE A 118 0.87 -4.08 9.75
N SER A 119 0.07 -4.91 10.41
CA SER A 119 -0.59 -4.53 11.67
C SER A 119 0.40 -4.13 12.78
N GLY A 120 1.59 -4.69 12.78
CA GLY A 120 2.63 -4.36 13.76
C GLY A 120 3.39 -3.07 13.47
N VAL A 121 3.21 -2.48 12.30
CA VAL A 121 3.96 -1.29 11.89
C VAL A 121 3.59 -0.08 12.75
N CYS A 122 2.37 -0.03 13.29
CA CYS A 122 1.93 1.07 14.16
C CYS A 122 2.78 1.20 15.43
N GLU A 123 3.51 0.15 15.81
CA GLU A 123 4.44 0.19 16.95
C GLU A 123 5.73 0.96 16.61
N PHE A 124 5.95 1.25 15.33
CA PHE A 124 7.16 1.92 14.86
C PHE A 124 6.77 3.18 14.08
N PRO A 125 6.54 4.30 14.78
CA PRO A 125 6.04 5.53 14.13
C PRO A 125 6.84 5.98 12.90
N GLY A 126 8.15 5.80 12.91
CA GLY A 126 8.99 6.15 11.78
C GLY A 126 8.75 5.30 10.54
N ARG A 127 8.11 4.14 10.68
CA ARG A 127 7.82 3.24 9.58
C ARG A 127 6.39 3.35 9.08
N VAL A 128 5.51 4.00 9.84
CA VAL A 128 4.12 4.20 9.41
C VAL A 128 4.07 4.95 8.09
N LYS A 129 4.88 5.98 7.93
CA LYS A 129 4.93 6.77 6.70
C LYS A 129 5.44 5.93 5.51
N CYS A 130 6.34 5.00 5.75
CA CYS A 130 6.81 4.09 4.70
C CYS A 130 5.67 3.18 4.22
N ALA A 131 4.89 2.64 5.16
CA ALA A 131 3.79 1.75 4.82
C ALA A 131 2.61 2.48 4.20
N THR A 132 2.34 3.73 4.58
CA THR A 132 1.19 4.49 4.07
C THR A 132 1.46 5.18 2.74
N LEU A 133 2.72 5.35 2.34
CA LEU A 133 3.06 6.09 1.13
C LEU A 133 2.32 5.60 -0.11
N ALA A 134 2.35 4.31 -0.39
CA ALA A 134 1.69 3.75 -1.56
C ALA A 134 0.18 3.98 -1.52
N TRP A 135 -0.43 3.89 -0.33
CA TRP A 135 -1.88 4.08 -0.17
C TRP A 135 -2.31 5.53 -0.33
N HIS A 136 -1.50 6.48 0.13
CA HIS A 136 -1.74 7.90 -0.13
C HIS A 136 -1.58 8.21 -1.62
N THR A 137 -0.59 7.59 -2.26
CA THR A 137 -0.36 7.75 -3.69
C THR A 137 -1.54 7.21 -4.50
N LEU A 138 -2.08 6.06 -4.08
CA LEU A 138 -3.27 5.48 -4.66
C LEU A 138 -4.46 6.44 -4.58
N ASN A 139 -4.68 7.02 -3.41
CA ASN A 139 -5.77 7.98 -3.22
C ASN A 139 -5.62 9.18 -4.15
N ALA A 140 -4.42 9.71 -4.28
CA ALA A 140 -4.14 10.83 -5.19
C ALA A 140 -4.42 10.45 -6.65
N ALA A 141 -4.01 9.24 -7.06
CA ALA A 141 -4.24 8.78 -8.43
C ALA A 141 -5.73 8.67 -8.75
N LEU A 142 -6.51 8.12 -7.81
CA LEU A 142 -7.95 7.91 -8.05
C LEU A 142 -8.77 9.20 -7.95
N LYS A 143 -8.37 10.14 -7.10
CA LYS A 143 -9.12 11.40 -6.94
C LYS A 143 -8.72 12.47 -7.92
N ASP A 144 -7.42 12.62 -8.15
CA ASP A 144 -6.89 13.78 -8.86
C ASP A 144 -6.29 13.45 -10.22
N GLY A 145 -6.23 12.20 -10.60
CA GLY A 145 -5.77 11.81 -11.92
C GLY A 145 -4.28 12.05 -12.19
N GLY A 146 -3.46 12.13 -11.15
CA GLY A 146 -2.02 12.23 -11.34
C GLY A 146 -1.33 13.38 -10.65
N LYS A 147 -1.26 13.34 -9.33
CA LYS A 147 -0.54 14.32 -8.54
C LYS A 147 0.69 13.71 -7.87
N THR A 148 1.67 14.57 -7.58
CA THR A 148 2.78 14.22 -6.71
C THR A 148 2.36 14.52 -5.28
N ILE A 149 2.53 13.57 -4.38
CA ILE A 149 2.23 13.75 -2.98
C ILE A 149 3.45 13.45 -2.11
N SER A 150 3.43 13.98 -0.89
CA SER A 150 4.49 13.74 0.10
C SER A 150 3.87 13.29 1.41
N THR A 151 4.54 12.38 2.11
CA THR A 151 4.13 11.91 3.44
C THR A 151 4.93 12.53 4.56
N GLU A 152 5.46 13.68 4.31
CA GLU A 152 6.23 14.45 5.27
C GLU A 152 5.53 14.67 6.61
#